data_6f127b29397ebe82e29e50c5129c6776
#
_entry.id   6f127b29397ebe82e29e50c5129c6776
#
_cell.length_a   1.000
_cell.length_b   1.000
_cell.length_c   1.000
_cell.angle_alpha   90.00
_cell.angle_beta   90.00
_cell.angle_gamma   90.00
#
_symmetry.space_group_name_H-M   'P 1'
#
loop_
_entity.id
_entity.type
_entity.pdbx_description
1 polymer ?
#
loop_
_entity_poly.entity_id
_entity_poly.type
_entity_poly.pdbx_seq_one_letter_code
_entity_poly.pdbx_strand_id
1 'polypeptide(L)'
;MARCIPERLHTAQYEKSESDILERLRFELPDDYIVIPCLEIPRQNGVFDSEADFVVLHPRGRLVIEVKGGQIICESGKWMRERGSRYELMTPPFYQSRDNSYEIRDYLVKIFGKESPEGGMVFDQAIVFPDVDFNVETIEVAQRRIVDRKELSQANFSEICERLLDDAAERYLKDFLSENYLSL
;
A
#
# COMPACT_ATOMS: atom_id res chain seq x y z
N MET A 1 -19.42 4.19 3.02
CA MET A 1 -18.29 4.35 3.96
C MET A 1 -17.68 2.98 4.20
N ALA A 2 -16.36 2.89 4.06
CA ALA A 2 -15.67 1.64 4.34
C ALA A 2 -15.80 1.21 5.80
N ARG A 3 -15.78 -0.10 6.01
CA ARG A 3 -15.70 -0.68 7.34
C ARG A 3 -14.26 -0.65 7.83
N CYS A 4 -14.00 -0.08 9.01
CA CYS A 4 -12.69 -0.14 9.65
C CYS A 4 -12.61 -1.28 10.67
N ILE A 5 -11.46 -1.97 10.73
CA ILE A 5 -11.18 -3.01 11.74
C ILE A 5 -9.82 -2.67 12.38
N PRO A 6 -9.77 -2.38 13.69
CA PRO A 6 -10.89 -2.27 14.63
C PRO A 6 -11.78 -1.04 14.38
N GLU A 7 -13.05 -1.12 14.79
CA GLU A 7 -14.00 0.01 14.63
C GLU A 7 -13.60 1.23 15.46
N ARG A 8 -12.95 1.02 16.59
CA ARG A 8 -12.43 2.09 17.47
C ARG A 8 -10.94 2.22 17.27
N LEU A 9 -10.55 3.29 16.64
CA LEU A 9 -9.17 3.63 16.35
C LEU A 9 -8.61 4.50 17.49
N HIS A 10 -7.46 4.14 18.02
CA HIS A 10 -6.71 4.98 18.93
C HIS A 10 -5.90 6.00 18.14
N THR A 11 -6.54 7.09 17.71
CA THR A 11 -5.95 8.11 16.83
C THR A 11 -4.67 8.77 17.39
N ALA A 12 -4.40 8.63 18.69
CA ALA A 12 -3.17 9.14 19.31
C ALA A 12 -1.87 8.41 18.86
N GLN A 13 -1.99 7.30 18.12
CA GLN A 13 -0.84 6.53 17.62
C GLN A 13 -0.39 6.94 16.22
N TYR A 14 -1.22 7.68 15.47
CA TYR A 14 -0.95 8.03 14.09
C TYR A 14 -0.17 9.34 13.98
N GLU A 15 0.78 9.39 13.05
CA GLU A 15 1.29 10.67 12.55
C GLU A 15 0.12 11.43 11.88
N LYS A 16 0.21 12.77 11.80
CA LYS A 16 -0.88 13.57 11.23
C LYS A 16 -1.25 13.13 9.81
N SER A 17 -0.25 12.87 8.97
CA SER A 17 -0.45 12.40 7.60
C SER A 17 -1.18 11.07 7.52
N GLU A 18 -0.88 10.14 8.41
CA GLU A 18 -1.60 8.85 8.50
C GLU A 18 -3.05 9.06 8.94
N SER A 19 -3.27 9.92 9.94
CA SER A 19 -4.62 10.25 10.42
C SER A 19 -5.49 10.85 9.31
N ASP A 20 -4.93 11.80 8.54
CA ASP A 20 -5.63 12.46 7.44
C ASP A 20 -5.98 11.44 6.32
N ILE A 21 -5.05 10.52 6.01
CA ILE A 21 -5.29 9.46 5.01
C ILE A 21 -6.31 8.45 5.52
N LEU A 22 -6.26 8.07 6.80
CA LEU A 22 -7.24 7.17 7.39
C LEU A 22 -8.67 7.72 7.31
N GLU A 23 -8.86 9.02 7.59
CA GLU A 23 -10.15 9.66 7.45
C GLU A 23 -10.64 9.60 6.01
N ARG A 24 -9.78 9.89 5.04
CA ARG A 24 -10.12 9.80 3.63
C ARG A 24 -10.49 8.36 3.21
N LEU A 25 -9.69 7.37 3.58
CA LEU A 25 -9.99 5.95 3.32
C LEU A 25 -11.35 5.56 3.89
N ARG A 26 -11.64 5.99 5.12
CA ARG A 26 -12.90 5.68 5.79
C ARG A 26 -14.12 6.29 5.11
N PHE A 27 -14.03 7.57 4.70
CA PHE A 27 -15.18 8.31 4.19
C PHE A 27 -15.37 8.21 2.68
N GLU A 28 -14.28 8.05 1.93
CA GLU A 28 -14.31 8.06 0.47
C GLU A 28 -14.50 6.66 -0.14
N LEU A 29 -14.11 5.58 0.59
CA LEU A 29 -14.32 4.21 0.11
C LEU A 29 -15.76 3.73 0.36
N PRO A 30 -16.37 2.98 -0.59
CA PRO A 30 -17.65 2.31 -0.44
C PRO A 30 -17.70 1.28 0.70
N ASP A 31 -18.87 0.73 0.97
CA ASP A 31 -19.11 -0.19 2.09
C ASP A 31 -18.65 -1.64 1.85
N ASP A 32 -18.33 -1.99 0.63
CA ASP A 32 -17.69 -3.24 0.24
C ASP A 32 -16.17 -3.27 0.47
N TYR A 33 -15.60 -2.14 0.90
CA TYR A 33 -14.20 -2.05 1.32
C TYR A 33 -14.05 -2.22 2.83
N ILE A 34 -12.96 -2.91 3.23
CA ILE A 34 -12.53 -3.02 4.61
C ILE A 34 -11.14 -2.37 4.73
N VAL A 35 -10.99 -1.47 5.69
CA VAL A 35 -9.71 -0.80 6.02
C VAL A 35 -9.20 -1.33 7.34
N ILE A 36 -7.98 -1.85 7.34
CA ILE A 36 -7.27 -2.31 8.54
C ILE A 36 -6.05 -1.41 8.72
N PRO A 37 -6.10 -0.46 9.66
CA PRO A 37 -4.95 0.38 9.97
C PRO A 37 -3.99 -0.32 10.92
N CYS A 38 -2.71 0.03 10.85
CA CYS A 38 -1.62 -0.42 11.72
C CYS A 38 -1.62 -1.95 11.91
N LEU A 39 -1.64 -2.66 10.77
CA LEU A 39 -1.61 -4.12 10.83
C LEU A 39 -0.20 -4.61 11.16
N GLU A 40 -0.03 -5.14 12.37
CA GLU A 40 1.19 -5.88 12.73
C GLU A 40 1.26 -7.19 11.95
N ILE A 41 2.37 -7.41 11.27
CA ILE A 41 2.56 -8.56 10.39
C ILE A 41 3.49 -9.56 11.08
N PRO A 42 3.00 -10.81 11.33
CA PRO A 42 3.85 -11.84 11.92
C PRO A 42 4.84 -12.36 10.88
N ARG A 43 6.14 -12.23 11.13
CA ARG A 43 7.17 -12.88 10.34
C ARG A 43 7.22 -14.39 10.58
N GLN A 44 7.93 -15.11 9.70
CA GLN A 44 8.04 -16.57 9.76
C GLN A 44 8.58 -17.11 11.10
N ASN A 45 9.34 -16.29 11.85
CA ASN A 45 9.85 -16.61 13.17
C ASN A 45 8.91 -16.26 14.33
N GLY A 46 7.70 -15.74 14.05
CA GLY A 46 6.70 -15.33 15.04
C GLY A 46 7.01 -14.00 15.72
N VAL A 47 8.02 -13.25 15.25
CA VAL A 47 8.31 -11.90 15.72
C VAL A 47 7.45 -10.91 14.92
N PHE A 48 6.78 -10.00 15.61
CA PHE A 48 6.04 -8.89 15.02
C PHE A 48 6.98 -7.68 15.03
N ASP A 49 7.68 -7.44 13.93
CA ASP A 49 8.61 -6.33 13.79
C ASP A 49 8.36 -5.50 12.51
N SER A 50 7.25 -5.78 11.84
CA SER A 50 6.81 -5.11 10.65
C SER A 50 5.33 -4.71 10.81
N GLU A 51 5.01 -3.49 10.42
CA GLU A 51 3.65 -2.93 10.45
C GLU A 51 3.33 -2.34 9.08
N ALA A 52 2.13 -2.60 8.60
CA ALA A 52 1.58 -1.91 7.44
C ALA A 52 0.70 -0.76 7.91
N ASP A 53 0.94 0.46 7.42
CA ASP A 53 0.14 1.62 7.80
C ASP A 53 -1.34 1.38 7.52
N PHE A 54 -1.67 0.88 6.32
CA PHE A 54 -3.03 0.45 5.98
C PHE A 54 -3.04 -0.79 5.09
N VAL A 55 -3.98 -1.69 5.40
CA VAL A 55 -4.37 -2.77 4.48
C VAL A 55 -5.82 -2.53 4.06
N VAL A 56 -6.04 -2.40 2.77
CA VAL A 56 -7.36 -2.21 2.18
C VAL A 56 -7.78 -3.50 1.49
N LEU A 57 -8.90 -4.06 1.92
CA LEU A 57 -9.48 -5.28 1.36
C LEU A 57 -10.73 -4.95 0.54
N HIS A 58 -10.82 -5.55 -0.64
CA HIS A 58 -11.96 -5.49 -1.53
C HIS A 58 -12.15 -6.85 -2.20
N PRO A 59 -13.37 -7.26 -2.65
CA PRO A 59 -13.57 -8.53 -3.35
C PRO A 59 -12.67 -8.77 -4.56
N ARG A 60 -12.20 -7.70 -5.21
CA ARG A 60 -11.28 -7.77 -6.37
C ARG A 60 -9.80 -7.91 -6.00
N GLY A 61 -9.43 -7.68 -4.75
CA GLY A 61 -8.04 -7.72 -4.33
C GLY A 61 -7.77 -7.01 -3.01
N ARG A 62 -6.50 -6.90 -2.67
CA ARG A 62 -6.01 -6.21 -1.49
C ARG A 62 -4.86 -5.27 -1.84
N LEU A 63 -4.81 -4.15 -1.14
CA LEU A 63 -3.76 -3.15 -1.27
C LEU A 63 -3.08 -2.95 0.08
N VAL A 64 -1.76 -2.91 0.08
CA VAL A 64 -0.96 -2.44 1.22
C VAL A 64 -0.53 -1.02 0.93
N ILE A 65 -0.92 -0.09 1.78
CA ILE A 65 -0.67 1.33 1.61
C ILE A 65 0.31 1.77 2.70
N GLU A 66 1.41 2.37 2.26
CA GLU A 66 2.42 3.01 3.11
C GLU A 66 2.31 4.52 2.97
N VAL A 67 2.22 5.26 4.06
CA VAL A 67 2.11 6.72 4.07
C VAL A 67 3.42 7.33 4.54
N LYS A 68 3.92 8.28 3.79
CA LYS A 68 5.13 9.03 4.16
C LYS A 68 4.85 10.53 4.08
N GLY A 69 4.49 11.09 5.23
CA GLY A 69 4.26 12.53 5.38
C GLY A 69 5.54 13.35 5.42
N GLY A 70 5.39 14.67 5.23
CA GLY A 70 6.47 15.64 5.19
C GLY A 70 7.12 15.76 3.81
N GLN A 71 8.17 16.58 3.73
CA GLN A 71 8.91 16.77 2.50
C GLN A 71 9.83 15.58 2.25
N ILE A 72 9.51 14.80 1.23
CA ILE A 72 10.27 13.63 0.78
C ILE A 72 10.92 13.96 -0.54
N ILE A 73 12.21 13.67 -0.67
CA ILE A 73 12.96 13.78 -1.92
C ILE A 73 13.71 12.49 -2.20
N CYS A 74 13.93 12.23 -3.48
CA CYS A 74 14.79 11.14 -3.94
C CYS A 74 15.82 11.71 -4.91
N GLU A 75 17.09 11.71 -4.53
CA GLU A 75 18.19 12.19 -5.35
C GLU A 75 19.24 11.10 -5.52
N SER A 76 19.54 10.75 -6.76
CA SER A 76 20.51 9.70 -7.09
C SER A 76 20.27 8.37 -6.35
N GLY A 77 18.99 7.97 -6.22
CA GLY A 77 18.57 6.75 -5.51
C GLY A 77 18.62 6.85 -3.98
N LYS A 78 18.94 8.02 -3.42
CA LYS A 78 18.91 8.26 -1.99
C LYS A 78 17.62 8.93 -1.59
N TRP A 79 16.90 8.26 -0.71
CA TRP A 79 15.65 8.75 -0.15
C TRP A 79 15.90 9.52 1.12
N MET A 80 15.36 10.71 1.19
CA MET A 80 15.55 11.63 2.31
C MET A 80 14.23 12.28 2.71
N ARG A 81 14.07 12.51 4.01
CA ARG A 81 12.94 13.22 4.61
C ARG A 81 13.42 14.49 5.28
N GLU A 82 12.72 15.58 5.10
CA GLU A 82 13.01 16.83 5.80
C GLU A 82 12.68 16.71 7.31
N ARG A 83 13.62 17.08 8.15
CA ARG A 83 13.48 17.19 9.59
C ARG A 83 14.00 18.57 10.06
N GLY A 84 13.08 19.51 10.17
CA GLY A 84 13.43 20.90 10.47
C GLY A 84 14.24 21.53 9.32
N SER A 85 15.51 21.86 9.57
CA SER A 85 16.42 22.47 8.57
C SER A 85 17.37 21.46 7.90
N ARG A 86 17.16 20.17 8.08
CA ARG A 86 18.05 19.11 7.57
C ARG A 86 17.27 18.04 6.84
N TYR A 87 17.95 17.37 5.90
CA TYR A 87 17.47 16.15 5.28
C TYR A 87 18.14 14.94 5.91
N GLU A 88 17.33 13.97 6.34
CA GLU A 88 17.82 12.71 6.91
C GLU A 88 17.54 11.57 5.95
N LEU A 89 18.52 10.67 5.79
CA LEU A 89 18.33 9.46 4.99
C LEU A 89 17.22 8.59 5.59
N MET A 90 16.41 8.03 4.71
CA MET A 90 15.37 7.09 5.08
C MET A 90 15.43 5.82 4.24
N THR A 91 14.88 4.74 4.77
CA THR A 91 14.65 3.54 3.99
C THR A 91 13.69 3.83 2.85
N PRO A 92 13.96 3.35 1.62
CA PRO A 92 13.03 3.51 0.53
C PRO A 92 11.64 2.95 0.89
N PRO A 93 10.57 3.77 0.83
CA PRO A 93 9.26 3.38 1.39
C PRO A 93 8.62 2.20 0.67
N PHE A 94 8.95 1.98 -0.60
CA PHE A 94 8.40 0.85 -1.34
C PHE A 94 9.02 -0.51 -1.00
N TYR A 95 10.19 -0.57 -0.40
CA TYR A 95 10.70 -1.83 0.13
C TYR A 95 9.83 -2.28 1.30
N GLN A 96 9.52 -1.37 2.21
CA GLN A 96 8.65 -1.65 3.35
C GLN A 96 7.26 -2.10 2.89
N SER A 97 6.61 -1.31 2.04
CA SER A 97 5.28 -1.59 1.49
C SER A 97 5.24 -2.91 0.70
N ARG A 98 6.27 -3.17 -0.13
CA ARG A 98 6.40 -4.40 -0.89
C ARG A 98 6.57 -5.61 0.02
N ASP A 99 7.50 -5.54 0.96
CA ASP A 99 7.82 -6.67 1.83
C ASP A 99 6.61 -7.00 2.71
N ASN A 100 5.92 -6.00 3.27
CA ASN A 100 4.66 -6.17 3.97
C ASN A 100 3.57 -6.85 3.10
N SER A 101 3.47 -6.45 1.84
CA SER A 101 2.50 -7.03 0.90
C SER A 101 2.77 -8.51 0.64
N TYR A 102 4.04 -8.91 0.46
CA TYR A 102 4.42 -10.30 0.28
C TYR A 102 4.24 -11.13 1.56
N GLU A 103 4.59 -10.59 2.72
CA GLU A 103 4.40 -11.29 4.00
C GLU A 103 2.92 -11.57 4.29
N ILE A 104 2.05 -10.60 4.05
CA ILE A 104 0.58 -10.79 4.16
C ILE A 104 0.10 -11.87 3.19
N ARG A 105 0.57 -11.82 1.93
CA ARG A 105 0.23 -12.86 0.94
C ARG A 105 0.64 -14.23 1.42
N ASP A 106 1.88 -14.40 1.80
CA ASP A 106 2.45 -15.69 2.20
C ASP A 106 1.76 -16.25 3.45
N TYR A 107 1.38 -15.37 4.38
CA TYR A 107 0.59 -15.73 5.55
C TYR A 107 -0.80 -16.25 5.17
N LEU A 108 -1.50 -15.58 4.25
CA LEU A 108 -2.82 -16.01 3.79
C LEU A 108 -2.73 -17.31 2.98
N VAL A 109 -1.74 -17.47 2.11
CA VAL A 109 -1.49 -18.71 1.37
C VAL A 109 -1.21 -19.88 2.33
N LYS A 110 -0.46 -19.63 3.41
CA LYS A 110 -0.16 -20.66 4.42
C LYS A 110 -1.42 -21.12 5.17
N ILE A 111 -2.34 -20.20 5.47
CA ILE A 111 -3.56 -20.53 6.23
C ILE A 111 -4.64 -21.15 5.34
N PHE A 112 -4.88 -20.55 4.19
CA PHE A 112 -6.05 -20.86 3.36
C PHE A 112 -5.72 -21.71 2.12
N GLY A 113 -4.43 -21.78 1.75
CA GLY A 113 -3.98 -22.42 0.51
C GLY A 113 -3.99 -21.46 -0.69
N LYS A 114 -3.08 -21.67 -1.64
CA LYS A 114 -2.91 -20.81 -2.82
C LYS A 114 -4.14 -20.76 -3.72
N GLU A 115 -4.88 -21.88 -3.79
CA GLU A 115 -6.07 -22.02 -4.65
C GLU A 115 -7.36 -21.52 -3.97
N SER A 116 -7.29 -21.06 -2.73
CA SER A 116 -8.44 -20.44 -2.05
C SER A 116 -8.68 -19.03 -2.55
N PRO A 117 -9.89 -18.49 -2.42
CA PRO A 117 -10.16 -17.08 -2.74
C PRO A 117 -9.24 -16.11 -2.00
N GLU A 118 -8.94 -16.40 -0.73
CA GLU A 118 -8.11 -15.58 0.12
C GLU A 118 -6.62 -15.66 -0.26
N GLY A 119 -6.12 -16.85 -0.55
CA GLY A 119 -4.71 -17.07 -0.93
C GLY A 119 -4.40 -16.68 -2.36
N GLY A 120 -5.36 -16.86 -3.28
CA GLY A 120 -5.25 -16.51 -4.70
C GLY A 120 -5.65 -15.08 -5.05
N MET A 121 -6.07 -14.27 -4.07
CA MET A 121 -6.52 -12.91 -4.29
C MET A 121 -5.41 -12.03 -4.88
N VAL A 122 -5.74 -11.20 -5.87
CA VAL A 122 -4.86 -10.17 -6.41
C VAL A 122 -4.39 -9.25 -5.29
N PHE A 123 -3.11 -8.90 -5.29
CA PHE A 123 -2.54 -7.98 -4.31
C PHE A 123 -1.60 -6.97 -4.98
N ASP A 124 -1.55 -5.79 -4.41
CA ASP A 124 -0.56 -4.78 -4.76
C ASP A 124 -0.24 -3.90 -3.54
N GLN A 125 0.71 -2.99 -3.74
CA GLN A 125 1.06 -1.97 -2.76
C GLN A 125 1.00 -0.58 -3.39
N ALA A 126 0.82 0.43 -2.54
CA ALA A 126 0.93 1.82 -2.91
C ALA A 126 1.70 2.60 -1.84
N ILE A 127 2.32 3.70 -2.27
CA ILE A 127 2.96 4.66 -1.38
C ILE A 127 2.24 5.98 -1.55
N VAL A 128 1.82 6.55 -0.43
CA VAL A 128 1.11 7.82 -0.38
C VAL A 128 2.05 8.90 0.14
N PHE A 129 2.27 9.93 -0.66
CA PHE A 129 3.00 11.15 -0.31
C PHE A 129 2.03 12.33 -0.23
N PRO A 130 1.36 12.58 0.91
CA PRO A 130 0.30 13.59 0.98
C PRO A 130 0.81 15.03 0.89
N ASP A 131 2.08 15.26 1.17
CA ASP A 131 2.64 16.60 1.33
C ASP A 131 3.49 17.07 0.16
N VAL A 132 3.80 16.20 -0.81
CA VAL A 132 4.66 16.52 -1.96
C VAL A 132 4.04 16.09 -3.28
N ASP A 133 4.33 16.84 -4.35
CA ASP A 133 4.09 16.41 -5.73
C ASP A 133 5.34 15.62 -6.15
N PHE A 134 5.19 14.30 -6.19
CA PHE A 134 6.32 13.40 -6.40
C PHE A 134 6.49 13.09 -7.89
N ASN A 135 7.47 13.71 -8.51
CA ASN A 135 7.77 13.57 -9.93
C ASN A 135 9.21 13.08 -10.13
N VAL A 136 9.53 11.89 -9.61
CA VAL A 136 10.84 11.27 -9.80
C VAL A 136 10.67 9.94 -10.49
N GLU A 137 11.21 9.83 -11.70
CA GLU A 137 11.34 8.53 -12.37
C GLU A 137 12.44 7.73 -11.69
N THR A 138 12.05 6.71 -10.93
CA THR A 138 12.99 5.75 -10.35
C THR A 138 12.74 4.38 -10.97
N ILE A 139 13.82 3.65 -11.24
CA ILE A 139 13.75 2.26 -11.73
C ILE A 139 13.09 1.35 -10.69
N GLU A 140 13.10 1.76 -9.43
CA GLU A 140 12.70 0.96 -8.27
C GLU A 140 11.20 1.00 -7.99
N VAL A 141 10.49 2.05 -8.43
CA VAL A 141 9.04 2.20 -8.23
C VAL A 141 8.34 2.45 -9.53
N ALA A 142 7.37 1.63 -9.84
CA ALA A 142 6.43 1.98 -10.87
C ALA A 142 5.64 3.22 -10.42
N GLN A 143 5.71 4.32 -11.18
CA GLN A 143 5.02 5.59 -10.90
C GLN A 143 3.53 5.38 -10.57
N ARG A 144 2.89 4.39 -11.20
CA ARG A 144 1.50 3.98 -10.95
C ARG A 144 1.17 3.56 -9.52
N ARG A 145 2.19 3.19 -8.71
CA ARG A 145 2.04 2.82 -7.29
C ARG A 145 2.24 3.99 -6.35
N ILE A 146 2.58 5.16 -6.88
CA ILE A 146 2.72 6.38 -6.11
C ILE A 146 1.41 7.15 -6.20
N VAL A 147 0.95 7.59 -5.03
CA VAL A 147 -0.19 8.49 -4.86
C VAL A 147 0.35 9.73 -4.18
N ASP A 148 0.51 10.79 -4.92
CA ASP A 148 1.09 12.04 -4.42
C ASP A 148 0.03 13.09 -4.07
N ARG A 149 0.46 14.23 -3.54
CA ARG A 149 -0.42 15.35 -3.20
C ARG A 149 -1.29 15.79 -4.40
N LYS A 150 -0.73 15.78 -5.61
CA LYS A 150 -1.44 16.20 -6.81
C LYS A 150 -2.58 15.23 -7.12
N GLU A 151 -2.33 13.92 -7.13
CA GLU A 151 -3.37 12.90 -7.34
C GLU A 151 -4.42 12.97 -6.22
N LEU A 152 -4.00 13.09 -4.96
CA LEU A 152 -4.90 13.23 -3.81
C LEU A 152 -5.80 14.46 -3.89
N SER A 153 -5.40 15.50 -4.60
CA SER A 153 -6.22 16.70 -4.83
C SER A 153 -7.23 16.54 -5.97
N GLN A 154 -7.06 15.57 -6.85
CA GLN A 154 -7.82 15.39 -8.07
C GLN A 154 -8.76 14.18 -8.04
N ALA A 155 -8.44 13.18 -7.23
CA ALA A 155 -9.18 11.92 -7.14
C ALA A 155 -9.53 11.58 -5.68
N ASN A 156 -10.64 10.85 -5.49
CA ASN A 156 -10.98 10.26 -4.23
C ASN A 156 -10.34 8.85 -4.09
N PHE A 157 -10.29 8.31 -2.86
CA PHE A 157 -9.67 7.01 -2.62
C PHE A 157 -10.39 5.83 -3.29
N SER A 158 -11.68 5.95 -3.61
CA SER A 158 -12.36 4.91 -4.40
C SER A 158 -11.76 4.81 -5.80
N GLU A 159 -11.58 5.94 -6.49
CA GLU A 159 -10.97 6.00 -7.82
C GLU A 159 -9.50 5.54 -7.80
N ILE A 160 -8.75 5.95 -6.78
CA ILE A 160 -7.35 5.56 -6.60
C ILE A 160 -7.23 4.04 -6.38
N CYS A 161 -8.02 3.47 -5.48
CA CYS A 161 -8.00 2.04 -5.19
C CYS A 161 -8.44 1.21 -6.40
N GLU A 162 -9.46 1.63 -7.12
CA GLU A 162 -9.89 0.97 -8.35
C GLU A 162 -8.78 0.94 -9.40
N ARG A 163 -8.12 2.08 -9.65
CA ARG A 163 -6.97 2.16 -10.55
C ARG A 163 -5.84 1.20 -10.16
N LEU A 164 -5.49 1.18 -8.87
CA LEU A 164 -4.42 0.31 -8.36
C LEU A 164 -4.78 -1.18 -8.52
N LEU A 165 -6.02 -1.55 -8.24
CA LEU A 165 -6.51 -2.92 -8.40
C LEU A 165 -6.60 -3.34 -9.86
N ASP A 166 -6.99 -2.45 -10.78
CA ASP A 166 -6.99 -2.70 -12.23
C ASP A 166 -5.58 -2.93 -12.75
N ASP A 167 -4.63 -2.08 -12.39
CA ASP A 167 -3.21 -2.24 -12.72
C ASP A 167 -2.63 -3.55 -12.19
N ALA A 168 -3.03 -3.97 -10.98
CA ALA A 168 -2.63 -5.24 -10.41
C ALA A 168 -3.21 -6.42 -11.20
N ALA A 169 -4.50 -6.40 -11.49
CA ALA A 169 -5.18 -7.45 -12.23
C ALA A 169 -4.58 -7.63 -13.64
N GLU A 170 -4.27 -6.54 -14.35
CA GLU A 170 -3.61 -6.60 -15.66
C GLU A 170 -2.22 -7.27 -15.60
N ARG A 171 -1.44 -6.98 -14.55
CA ARG A 171 -0.13 -7.62 -14.36
C ARG A 171 -0.26 -9.10 -14.09
N TYR A 172 -1.17 -9.50 -13.20
CA TYR A 172 -1.45 -10.90 -12.93
C TYR A 172 -1.85 -11.65 -14.20
N LEU A 173 -2.71 -11.06 -15.02
CA LEU A 173 -3.12 -11.66 -16.27
C LEU A 173 -1.93 -11.81 -17.25
N LYS A 174 -1.07 -10.79 -17.38
CA LYS A 174 0.11 -10.84 -18.25
C LYS A 174 1.10 -11.91 -17.78
N ASP A 175 1.36 -11.99 -16.48
CA ASP A 175 2.26 -12.98 -15.90
C ASP A 175 1.71 -14.40 -16.12
N PHE A 176 0.41 -14.62 -15.85
CA PHE A 176 -0.27 -15.89 -16.11
C PHE A 176 -0.20 -16.32 -17.56
N LEU A 177 -0.43 -15.41 -18.51
CA LEU A 177 -0.33 -15.68 -19.94
C LEU A 177 1.10 -16.01 -20.35
N SER A 178 2.10 -15.28 -19.83
CA SER A 178 3.51 -15.52 -20.15
C SER A 178 3.98 -16.89 -19.66
N GLU A 179 3.58 -17.32 -18.47
CA GLU A 179 3.94 -18.63 -17.90
C GLU A 179 3.27 -19.80 -18.63
N ASN A 180 2.05 -19.63 -19.15
CA ASN A 180 1.27 -20.72 -19.73
C ASN A 180 1.32 -20.77 -21.26
N TYR A 181 1.71 -19.69 -21.96
CA TYR A 181 1.79 -19.67 -23.44
C TYR A 181 3.21 -19.71 -23.99
N LEU A 182 4.25 -19.50 -23.19
CA LEU A 182 5.64 -19.70 -23.61
C LEU A 182 6.11 -21.17 -23.55
N SER A 183 5.24 -22.09 -23.12
CA SER A 183 5.48 -23.53 -23.06
C SER A 183 4.80 -24.31 -24.20
N LEU A 184 4.24 -23.64 -25.19
CA LEU A 184 3.74 -24.18 -26.46
C LEU A 184 4.65 -23.80 -27.64
#